data_34d5798567f776028f1a63945c5c3822
#
_entry.id   34d5798567f776028f1a63945c5c3822
#
_cell.length_a   1.000
_cell.length_b   1.000
_cell.length_c   1.000
_cell.angle_alpha   90.00
_cell.angle_beta   90.00
_cell.angle_gamma   90.00
#
_symmetry.space_group_name_H-M   'P 1'
#
loop_
_entity.id
_entity.type
_entity.pdbx_description
1 polymer ?
#
loop_
_entity_poly.entity_id
_entity_poly.type
_entity_poly.pdbx_seq_one_letter_code
_entity_poly.pdbx_strand_id
1 'polypeptide(L)'
;MYLKSRSRWVIWLTGFSVLLLGCSTTANANIQTASPQLSPTASYTATTSATPFRAMTNTPIVIPPSYTPTSTFTPTPTNTPIPTDTPIPTDTPAVKWNPAGHVTTPILLYHHVTDAGNGNRYYVTLDDFRAQLQALHDWGYTSITVSDLVEVLINGGELPDRPVVITFDDGNINIYQNAFPIMHEMGFIGTVYIVANRLNSRLFINSEQLQEMANAGWEIGSHGMSHIDLTLDSSIVRYEVSQSRLTLEEAIGVPVKTFAYPYGKTNEFVTNLVSEYGYRAGMGLGSSWEHTLETLFYLSRIEIQGNYSLSTFAHLLPWSGN
;
A
#
# COMPACT_ATOMS: atom_id res chain seq x y z
N MET A 1 -24.90 -53.52 -37.17
CA MET A 1 -24.96 -53.38 -38.64
C MET A 1 -24.83 -51.92 -38.98
N TYR A 2 -23.88 -51.56 -39.88
CA TYR A 2 -23.43 -50.22 -40.32
C TYR A 2 -22.49 -49.49 -39.37
N LEU A 3 -21.31 -49.32 -39.63
CA LEU A 3 -20.27 -49.15 -40.68
C LEU A 3 -19.49 -47.87 -40.33
N LYS A 4 -18.17 -48.08 -40.17
CA LYS A 4 -17.10 -47.09 -39.96
C LYS A 4 -16.98 -46.13 -41.15
N SER A 5 -16.70 -44.85 -40.88
CA SER A 5 -16.02 -44.00 -41.85
C SER A 5 -14.78 -43.37 -41.21
N ARG A 6 -13.61 -43.75 -41.73
CA ARG A 6 -12.30 -43.14 -41.45
C ARG A 6 -12.06 -42.11 -42.56
N SER A 7 -11.83 -40.86 -42.21
CA SER A 7 -11.29 -39.85 -43.14
C SER A 7 -9.83 -39.64 -42.87
N ARG A 8 -8.99 -40.00 -43.84
CA ARG A 8 -7.54 -39.77 -43.91
C ARG A 8 -7.34 -38.36 -44.49
N TRP A 9 -6.60 -37.50 -43.80
CA TRP A 9 -6.11 -36.25 -44.37
C TRP A 9 -4.68 -36.43 -44.85
N VAL A 10 -4.48 -36.10 -46.12
CA VAL A 10 -3.22 -36.15 -46.86
C VAL A 10 -2.46 -34.84 -46.62
N ILE A 11 -1.20 -34.96 -46.19
CA ILE A 11 -0.26 -33.84 -46.04
C ILE A 11 0.35 -33.57 -47.43
N TRP A 12 0.20 -32.36 -47.95
CA TRP A 12 0.97 -31.85 -49.08
C TRP A 12 2.15 -31.02 -48.54
N LEU A 13 3.37 -31.54 -48.77
CA LEU A 13 4.62 -30.82 -48.64
C LEU A 13 4.91 -30.12 -49.98
N THR A 14 4.86 -28.81 -49.99
CA THR A 14 5.47 -28.02 -51.08
C THR A 14 6.72 -27.37 -50.58
N GLY A 15 7.85 -27.86 -51.05
CA GLY A 15 9.17 -27.25 -50.86
C GLY A 15 9.28 -25.96 -51.70
N PHE A 16 9.79 -24.92 -51.06
CA PHE A 16 10.22 -23.69 -51.74
C PHE A 16 11.72 -23.51 -51.48
N SER A 17 12.51 -23.84 -52.54
CA SER A 17 13.93 -23.51 -52.57
C SER A 17 14.10 -22.07 -52.99
N VAL A 18 14.76 -21.25 -52.13
CA VAL A 18 15.21 -19.92 -52.52
C VAL A 18 16.75 -19.92 -52.61
N LEU A 19 17.23 -19.62 -53.83
CA LEU A 19 18.64 -19.41 -54.10
C LEU A 19 19.23 -18.22 -53.33
N LEU A 20 20.38 -18.45 -52.77
CA LEU A 20 21.26 -17.40 -52.24
C LEU A 20 22.12 -16.83 -53.40
N LEU A 21 21.89 -15.56 -53.75
CA LEU A 21 22.88 -14.79 -54.51
C LEU A 21 23.62 -13.85 -53.51
N GLY A 22 24.88 -14.12 -53.35
CA GLY A 22 25.79 -13.30 -52.59
C GLY A 22 26.13 -11.99 -53.33
N CYS A 23 26.17 -10.92 -52.57
CA CYS A 23 26.88 -9.70 -52.95
C CYS A 23 27.64 -9.19 -51.73
N SER A 24 28.94 -9.43 -51.69
CA SER A 24 29.87 -8.90 -50.70
C SER A 24 30.30 -7.49 -51.14
N THR A 25 29.95 -6.49 -50.34
CA THR A 25 30.64 -5.19 -50.38
C THR A 25 31.23 -4.90 -49.00
N THR A 26 32.56 -5.04 -48.95
CA THR A 26 33.38 -4.59 -47.82
C THR A 26 33.40 -3.07 -47.78
N ALA A 27 32.80 -2.46 -46.77
CA ALA A 27 33.01 -1.07 -46.41
C ALA A 27 33.80 -1.04 -45.09
N ASN A 28 35.09 -0.69 -45.22
CA ASN A 28 35.93 -0.34 -44.07
C ASN A 28 35.45 0.99 -43.50
N ALA A 29 34.82 0.95 -42.32
CA ALA A 29 34.61 2.15 -41.52
C ALA A 29 35.63 2.18 -40.38
N ASN A 30 36.57 3.13 -40.50
CA ASN A 30 37.49 3.53 -39.45
C ASN A 30 36.68 4.06 -38.25
N ILE A 31 36.60 3.31 -37.16
CA ILE A 31 36.09 3.81 -35.89
C ILE A 31 37.24 4.50 -35.17
N GLN A 32 37.27 5.83 -35.25
CA GLN A 32 38.06 6.65 -34.36
C GLN A 32 37.44 6.64 -32.98
N THR A 33 38.10 6.02 -32.01
CA THR A 33 37.77 6.10 -30.59
C THR A 33 38.10 7.50 -30.07
N ALA A 34 37.06 8.34 -29.86
CA ALA A 34 37.20 9.58 -29.14
C ALA A 34 37.20 9.26 -27.63
N SER A 35 38.34 9.52 -26.97
CA SER A 35 38.44 9.53 -25.51
C SER A 35 37.59 10.68 -24.93
N PRO A 36 36.84 10.47 -23.84
CA PRO A 36 36.17 11.57 -23.18
C PRO A 36 37.17 12.50 -22.50
N GLN A 37 37.17 13.74 -22.94
CA GLN A 37 37.92 14.83 -22.34
C GLN A 37 37.27 15.23 -21.02
N LEU A 38 38.02 15.09 -19.92
CA LEU A 38 37.63 15.55 -18.59
C LEU A 38 37.52 17.07 -18.57
N SER A 39 36.33 17.60 -18.28
CA SER A 39 36.11 19.01 -18.02
C SER A 39 36.79 19.44 -16.70
N PRO A 40 37.32 20.67 -16.62
CA PRO A 40 38.06 21.11 -15.45
C PRO A 40 37.11 21.32 -14.25
N THR A 41 37.55 20.79 -13.13
CA THR A 41 36.94 20.96 -11.79
C THR A 41 36.92 22.44 -11.41
N ALA A 42 35.73 23.00 -11.19
CA ALA A 42 35.58 24.32 -10.62
C ALA A 42 35.99 24.32 -9.16
N SER A 43 37.13 24.96 -8.87
CA SER A 43 37.57 25.20 -7.48
C SER A 43 36.75 26.33 -6.88
N TYR A 44 35.94 26.01 -5.88
CA TYR A 44 35.27 27.01 -5.04
C TYR A 44 36.23 27.46 -3.96
N THR A 45 36.68 28.70 -4.03
CA THR A 45 37.43 29.37 -2.97
C THR A 45 36.44 29.79 -1.88
N ALA A 46 36.51 29.17 -0.72
CA ALA A 46 35.74 29.58 0.44
C ALA A 46 36.30 30.92 1.00
N THR A 47 35.54 31.97 0.82
CA THR A 47 35.85 33.27 1.48
C THR A 47 35.25 33.22 2.86
N THR A 48 36.11 33.06 3.88
CA THR A 48 35.75 33.22 5.31
C THR A 48 35.65 34.69 5.60
N SER A 49 34.44 35.24 5.67
CA SER A 49 34.18 36.56 6.25
C SER A 49 34.05 36.39 7.78
N ALA A 50 35.10 36.73 8.49
CA ALA A 50 35.08 36.84 9.95
C ALA A 50 34.47 38.17 10.35
N THR A 51 33.24 38.14 10.91
CA THR A 51 32.65 39.30 11.59
C THR A 51 33.25 39.41 12.98
N PRO A 52 33.79 40.59 13.39
CA PRO A 52 34.39 40.72 14.70
C PRO A 52 33.33 40.66 15.80
N PHE A 53 33.56 39.79 16.77
CA PHE A 53 32.75 39.62 17.97
C PHE A 53 32.87 40.87 18.84
N ARG A 54 31.78 41.63 19.01
CA ARG A 54 31.72 42.77 19.92
C ARG A 54 31.53 42.26 21.35
N ALA A 55 32.52 42.50 22.21
CA ALA A 55 32.44 42.17 23.65
C ALA A 55 31.24 42.89 24.28
N MET A 56 30.35 42.13 24.89
CA MET A 56 29.29 42.70 25.72
C MET A 56 29.88 43.13 27.09
N THR A 57 29.72 44.39 27.41
CA THR A 57 30.04 44.97 28.73
C THR A 57 29.09 44.41 29.79
N ASN A 58 29.65 43.84 30.85
CA ASN A 58 28.90 43.38 32.02
C ASN A 58 28.26 44.56 32.74
N THR A 59 26.96 44.69 32.68
CA THR A 59 26.18 45.57 33.54
C THR A 59 25.84 44.77 34.82
N PRO A 60 26.12 45.28 36.04
CA PRO A 60 25.80 44.56 37.26
C PRO A 60 24.28 44.45 37.43
N ILE A 61 23.80 43.22 37.64
CA ILE A 61 22.42 42.92 37.98
C ILE A 61 22.19 43.29 39.43
N VAL A 62 21.30 44.27 39.66
CA VAL A 62 20.81 44.59 41.00
C VAL A 62 19.74 43.55 41.34
N ILE A 63 20.05 42.71 42.37
CA ILE A 63 19.11 41.70 42.86
C ILE A 63 18.17 42.39 43.87
N PRO A 64 16.84 42.38 43.67
CA PRO A 64 15.90 42.88 44.69
C PRO A 64 15.86 41.91 45.89
N PRO A 65 15.48 42.41 47.08
CA PRO A 65 15.50 41.62 48.32
C PRO A 65 14.51 40.46 48.25
N SER A 66 15.01 39.28 48.64
CA SER A 66 14.23 38.04 48.74
C SER A 66 13.13 38.18 49.80
N TYR A 67 11.89 38.05 49.40
CA TYR A 67 10.76 37.88 50.32
C TYR A 67 10.71 36.44 50.79
N THR A 68 10.88 36.23 52.11
CA THR A 68 10.71 34.94 52.76
C THR A 68 9.20 34.57 52.71
N PRO A 69 8.78 33.48 52.08
CA PRO A 69 7.36 33.09 52.10
C PRO A 69 7.01 32.58 53.51
N THR A 70 5.99 33.17 54.10
CA THR A 70 5.32 32.69 55.32
C THR A 70 4.60 31.39 54.96
N SER A 71 4.88 30.32 55.72
CA SER A 71 4.23 29.01 55.55
C SER A 71 2.73 29.09 55.78
N THR A 72 1.94 29.11 54.72
CA THR A 72 0.48 28.93 54.78
C THR A 72 0.21 27.42 54.77
N PHE A 73 -0.45 26.95 55.83
CA PHE A 73 -0.90 25.54 55.88
C PHE A 73 -1.85 25.25 54.71
N THR A 74 -1.39 24.49 53.76
CA THR A 74 -2.24 23.95 52.66
C THR A 74 -3.03 22.76 53.24
N PRO A 75 -4.37 22.72 53.13
CA PRO A 75 -5.11 21.56 53.56
C PRO A 75 -4.67 20.34 52.76
N THR A 76 -4.41 19.23 53.43
CA THR A 76 -4.10 17.93 52.82
C THR A 76 -5.21 17.55 51.87
N PRO A 77 -4.92 17.22 50.60
CA PRO A 77 -5.96 16.74 49.69
C PRO A 77 -6.49 15.41 50.21
N THR A 78 -7.79 15.37 50.49
CA THR A 78 -8.51 14.13 50.76
C THR A 78 -8.46 13.28 49.46
N ASN A 79 -7.84 12.10 49.54
CA ASN A 79 -7.87 11.12 48.42
C ASN A 79 -9.33 10.73 48.16
N THR A 80 -9.96 11.41 47.23
CA THR A 80 -11.18 10.90 46.59
C THR A 80 -10.77 9.70 45.76
N PRO A 81 -11.32 8.49 45.96
CA PRO A 81 -11.01 7.35 45.12
C PRO A 81 -11.34 7.74 43.67
N ILE A 82 -10.34 7.64 42.80
CA ILE A 82 -10.53 7.73 41.35
C ILE A 82 -11.56 6.65 41.00
N PRO A 83 -12.65 6.98 40.31
CA PRO A 83 -13.55 5.95 39.79
C PRO A 83 -12.71 5.00 38.94
N THR A 84 -12.64 3.74 39.36
CA THR A 84 -12.05 2.68 38.57
C THR A 84 -12.90 2.58 37.32
N ASP A 85 -12.35 2.93 36.17
CA ASP A 85 -12.97 2.70 34.87
C ASP A 85 -13.36 1.22 34.83
N THR A 86 -14.65 0.95 34.91
CA THR A 86 -15.18 -0.38 34.65
C THR A 86 -14.78 -0.71 33.22
N PRO A 87 -14.02 -1.80 32.97
CA PRO A 87 -13.66 -2.14 31.60
C PRO A 87 -14.97 -2.28 30.83
N ILE A 88 -15.12 -1.47 29.76
CA ILE A 88 -16.18 -1.64 28.80
C ILE A 88 -16.00 -3.07 28.29
N PRO A 89 -17.03 -3.93 28.35
CA PRO A 89 -16.94 -5.26 27.78
C PRO A 89 -16.61 -5.10 26.30
N THR A 90 -15.39 -5.47 25.92
CA THR A 90 -15.00 -5.57 24.52
C THR A 90 -15.70 -6.81 24.02
N ASP A 91 -16.82 -6.63 23.33
CA ASP A 91 -17.47 -7.72 22.61
C ASP A 91 -16.45 -8.30 21.64
N THR A 92 -15.90 -9.47 21.98
CA THR A 92 -15.01 -10.19 21.07
C THR A 92 -15.85 -10.54 19.83
N PRO A 93 -15.44 -10.12 18.62
CA PRO A 93 -16.21 -10.42 17.41
C PRO A 93 -16.46 -11.92 17.31
N ALA A 94 -17.68 -12.30 16.94
CA ALA A 94 -17.98 -13.71 16.65
C ALA A 94 -17.10 -14.16 15.49
N VAL A 95 -16.47 -15.33 15.62
CA VAL A 95 -15.61 -15.92 14.60
C VAL A 95 -16.29 -17.12 13.95
N LYS A 96 -16.00 -17.34 12.67
CA LYS A 96 -16.52 -18.43 11.86
C LYS A 96 -15.38 -19.18 11.20
N TRP A 97 -15.42 -20.50 11.24
CA TRP A 97 -14.50 -21.35 10.50
C TRP A 97 -14.81 -21.30 9.01
N ASN A 98 -13.76 -21.07 8.20
CA ASN A 98 -13.81 -21.07 6.74
C ASN A 98 -12.91 -22.21 6.23
N PRO A 99 -13.41 -23.11 5.35
CA PRO A 99 -12.58 -24.11 4.73
C PRO A 99 -11.59 -23.47 3.74
N ALA A 100 -10.45 -24.14 3.54
CA ALA A 100 -9.50 -23.71 2.51
C ALA A 100 -10.14 -23.71 1.11
N GLY A 101 -9.65 -22.81 0.26
CA GLY A 101 -10.02 -22.75 -1.16
C GLY A 101 -11.08 -21.73 -1.53
N HIS A 102 -11.84 -21.22 -0.55
CA HIS A 102 -12.90 -20.24 -0.81
C HIS A 102 -13.18 -19.36 0.41
N VAL A 103 -13.22 -18.03 0.21
CA VAL A 103 -13.60 -17.06 1.25
C VAL A 103 -14.46 -15.96 0.63
N THR A 104 -15.56 -15.62 1.33
CA THR A 104 -16.40 -14.45 1.03
C THR A 104 -15.99 -13.29 1.90
N THR A 105 -15.45 -12.22 1.33
CA THR A 105 -15.13 -10.96 2.02
C THR A 105 -14.99 -9.81 1.03
N PRO A 106 -15.58 -8.64 1.25
CA PRO A 106 -15.32 -7.48 0.42
C PRO A 106 -13.90 -6.95 0.69
N ILE A 107 -13.20 -6.60 -0.39
CA ILE A 107 -11.92 -5.87 -0.33
C ILE A 107 -12.19 -4.48 -0.89
N LEU A 108 -12.12 -3.47 -0.04
CA LEU A 108 -12.34 -2.07 -0.40
C LEU A 108 -11.02 -1.41 -0.79
N LEU A 109 -11.04 -0.61 -1.85
CA LEU A 109 -9.88 0.13 -2.33
C LEU A 109 -10.13 1.63 -2.24
N TYR A 110 -9.29 2.32 -1.48
CA TYR A 110 -9.19 3.77 -1.38
C TYR A 110 -7.86 4.27 -1.94
N HIS A 111 -7.78 5.55 -2.35
CA HIS A 111 -6.52 6.20 -2.78
C HIS A 111 -6.19 7.41 -1.91
N HIS A 112 -7.17 8.30 -1.68
CA HIS A 112 -6.99 9.48 -0.86
C HIS A 112 -8.14 9.65 0.12
N VAL A 113 -7.82 10.01 1.37
CA VAL A 113 -8.79 10.41 2.39
C VAL A 113 -8.47 11.85 2.80
N THR A 114 -9.15 12.81 2.19
CA THR A 114 -8.91 14.25 2.41
C THR A 114 -9.97 15.09 1.73
N ASP A 115 -10.26 16.28 2.28
CA ASP A 115 -11.22 17.22 1.75
C ASP A 115 -10.68 18.02 0.53
N ALA A 116 -9.40 17.85 0.18
CA ALA A 116 -8.74 18.60 -0.88
C ALA A 116 -9.01 18.05 -2.31
N GLY A 117 -9.97 17.15 -2.48
CA GLY A 117 -10.15 16.38 -3.72
C GLY A 117 -10.79 17.12 -4.91
N ASN A 118 -11.46 18.27 -4.68
CA ASN A 118 -12.11 19.08 -5.72
C ASN A 118 -12.98 18.28 -6.70
N GLY A 119 -13.71 17.25 -6.21
CA GLY A 119 -14.56 16.37 -7.01
C GLY A 119 -13.83 15.26 -7.79
N ASN A 120 -12.55 15.06 -7.57
CA ASN A 120 -11.83 13.92 -8.14
C ASN A 120 -12.31 12.62 -7.48
N ARG A 121 -12.68 11.62 -8.27
CA ARG A 121 -13.26 10.36 -7.81
C ARG A 121 -12.38 9.55 -6.85
N TYR A 122 -11.07 9.72 -6.90
CA TYR A 122 -10.12 9.01 -6.02
C TYR A 122 -9.99 9.62 -4.62
N TYR A 123 -10.70 10.72 -4.35
CA TYR A 123 -10.62 11.46 -3.10
C TYR A 123 -11.93 11.31 -2.33
N VAL A 124 -11.87 10.59 -1.22
CA VAL A 124 -12.98 10.48 -0.25
C VAL A 124 -12.78 11.54 0.82
N THR A 125 -13.83 12.30 1.15
CA THR A 125 -13.76 13.31 2.22
C THR A 125 -13.62 12.67 3.59
N LEU A 126 -13.15 13.43 4.58
CA LEU A 126 -13.02 12.94 5.96
C LEU A 126 -14.38 12.52 6.53
N ASP A 127 -15.43 13.31 6.24
CA ASP A 127 -16.79 13.04 6.73
C ASP A 127 -17.37 11.78 6.07
N ASP A 128 -17.22 11.61 4.75
CA ASP A 128 -17.68 10.41 4.05
C ASP A 128 -16.92 9.17 4.52
N PHE A 129 -15.61 9.27 4.72
CA PHE A 129 -14.80 8.16 5.21
C PHE A 129 -15.24 7.73 6.62
N ARG A 130 -15.45 8.68 7.55
CA ARG A 130 -15.99 8.37 8.89
C ARG A 130 -17.38 7.75 8.81
N ALA A 131 -18.27 8.28 7.96
CA ALA A 131 -19.62 7.74 7.79
C ALA A 131 -19.59 6.30 7.22
N GLN A 132 -18.70 6.00 6.28
CA GLN A 132 -18.51 4.66 5.73
C GLN A 132 -17.98 3.68 6.79
N LEU A 133 -16.98 4.09 7.59
CA LEU A 133 -16.47 3.25 8.69
C LEU A 133 -17.52 3.04 9.78
N GLN A 134 -18.29 4.09 10.14
CA GLN A 134 -19.40 3.96 11.10
C GLN A 134 -20.45 2.95 10.60
N ALA A 135 -20.79 3.01 9.32
CA ALA A 135 -21.70 2.06 8.72
C ALA A 135 -21.15 0.61 8.77
N LEU A 136 -19.87 0.41 8.46
CA LEU A 136 -19.22 -0.89 8.61
C LEU A 136 -19.31 -1.40 10.04
N HIS A 137 -19.02 -0.55 11.03
CA HIS A 137 -19.12 -0.87 12.45
C HIS A 137 -20.56 -1.27 12.82
N ASP A 138 -21.55 -0.45 12.45
CA ASP A 138 -22.97 -0.67 12.78
C ASP A 138 -23.53 -1.92 12.11
N TRP A 139 -23.01 -2.31 10.96
CA TRP A 139 -23.34 -3.57 10.28
C TRP A 139 -22.54 -4.77 10.78
N GLY A 140 -21.69 -4.58 11.81
CA GLY A 140 -20.95 -5.65 12.47
C GLY A 140 -19.75 -6.17 11.67
N TYR A 141 -19.19 -5.36 10.78
CA TYR A 141 -17.95 -5.72 10.09
C TYR A 141 -16.75 -5.60 11.02
N THR A 142 -15.81 -6.51 10.84
CA THR A 142 -14.50 -6.47 11.50
C THR A 142 -13.42 -6.47 10.43
N SER A 143 -12.49 -5.51 10.49
CA SER A 143 -11.40 -5.45 9.51
C SER A 143 -10.35 -6.53 9.78
N ILE A 144 -9.84 -7.07 8.67
CA ILE A 144 -8.71 -7.99 8.62
C ILE A 144 -7.69 -7.50 7.58
N THR A 145 -6.46 -7.97 7.65
CA THR A 145 -5.46 -7.69 6.62
C THR A 145 -5.66 -8.58 5.39
N VAL A 146 -5.04 -8.22 4.27
CA VAL A 146 -4.99 -9.11 3.09
C VAL A 146 -4.26 -10.41 3.44
N SER A 147 -3.21 -10.35 4.26
CA SER A 147 -2.47 -11.55 4.69
C SER A 147 -3.35 -12.51 5.50
N ASP A 148 -4.25 -12.01 6.36
CA ASP A 148 -5.20 -12.86 7.11
C ASP A 148 -6.17 -13.56 6.16
N LEU A 149 -6.75 -12.82 5.21
CA LEU A 149 -7.59 -13.38 4.16
C LEU A 149 -6.87 -14.48 3.37
N VAL A 150 -5.65 -14.19 2.92
CA VAL A 150 -4.83 -15.13 2.11
C VAL A 150 -4.45 -16.37 2.90
N GLU A 151 -4.15 -16.23 4.20
CA GLU A 151 -3.86 -17.37 5.07
C GLU A 151 -5.04 -18.32 5.15
N VAL A 152 -6.24 -17.79 5.41
CA VAL A 152 -7.45 -18.61 5.50
C VAL A 152 -7.86 -19.17 4.13
N LEU A 153 -7.69 -18.41 3.05
CA LEU A 153 -7.95 -18.88 1.69
C LEU A 153 -7.09 -20.09 1.32
N ILE A 154 -5.81 -20.09 1.74
CA ILE A 154 -4.88 -21.18 1.43
C ILE A 154 -5.06 -22.38 2.38
N ASN A 155 -5.16 -22.14 3.68
CA ASN A 155 -5.04 -23.17 4.71
C ASN A 155 -6.36 -23.49 5.43
N GLY A 156 -7.40 -22.68 5.22
CA GLY A 156 -8.58 -22.67 6.08
C GLY A 156 -8.28 -22.03 7.43
N GLY A 157 -9.30 -21.63 8.16
CA GLY A 157 -9.13 -20.99 9.46
C GLY A 157 -10.35 -20.20 9.90
N GLU A 158 -10.19 -19.49 11.00
CA GLU A 158 -11.23 -18.63 11.57
C GLU A 158 -11.08 -17.20 11.05
N LEU A 159 -12.20 -16.60 10.66
CA LEU A 159 -12.34 -15.17 10.39
C LEU A 159 -13.51 -14.62 11.20
N PRO A 160 -13.58 -13.31 11.43
CA PRO A 160 -14.78 -12.66 11.92
C PRO A 160 -16.01 -13.05 11.09
N ASP A 161 -17.19 -13.02 11.67
CA ASP A 161 -18.44 -13.41 10.99
C ASP A 161 -18.70 -12.55 9.74
N ARG A 162 -18.37 -11.26 9.80
CA ARG A 162 -18.44 -10.30 8.68
C ARG A 162 -17.07 -9.64 8.45
N PRO A 163 -16.12 -10.34 7.80
CA PRO A 163 -14.82 -9.76 7.56
C PRO A 163 -14.88 -8.69 6.47
N VAL A 164 -14.05 -7.66 6.58
CA VAL A 164 -13.78 -6.67 5.53
C VAL A 164 -12.30 -6.40 5.44
N VAL A 165 -11.77 -6.30 4.24
CA VAL A 165 -10.40 -5.83 4.00
C VAL A 165 -10.47 -4.39 3.48
N ILE A 166 -9.77 -3.47 4.13
CA ILE A 166 -9.70 -2.05 3.74
C ILE A 166 -8.30 -1.78 3.22
N THR A 167 -8.19 -1.47 1.92
CA THR A 167 -6.90 -1.25 1.26
C THR A 167 -6.76 0.17 0.75
N PHE A 168 -5.50 0.65 0.70
CA PHE A 168 -5.13 1.97 0.20
C PHE A 168 -3.97 1.84 -0.77
N ASP A 169 -4.06 2.44 -1.95
CA ASP A 169 -2.99 2.43 -2.94
C ASP A 169 -2.16 3.72 -2.92
N ASP A 170 -1.02 3.70 -3.60
CA ASP A 170 -0.05 4.78 -3.84
C ASP A 170 0.84 5.16 -2.65
N GLY A 171 0.42 4.97 -1.40
CA GLY A 171 1.17 5.42 -0.23
C GLY A 171 1.14 6.94 0.00
N ASN A 172 0.06 7.61 -0.38
CA ASN A 172 -0.11 9.06 -0.19
C ASN A 172 -0.11 9.44 1.30
N ILE A 173 0.53 10.56 1.65
CA ILE A 173 0.70 11.00 3.04
C ILE A 173 -0.63 11.20 3.80
N ASN A 174 -1.71 11.55 3.10
CA ASN A 174 -3.03 11.74 3.74
C ASN A 174 -3.63 10.42 4.26
N ILE A 175 -3.16 9.26 3.83
CA ILE A 175 -3.56 7.98 4.41
C ILE A 175 -3.03 7.87 5.84
N TYR A 176 -1.75 8.19 6.06
CA TYR A 176 -1.18 8.23 7.41
C TYR A 176 -1.77 9.37 8.25
N GLN A 177 -1.93 10.56 7.69
CA GLN A 177 -2.38 11.73 8.44
C GLN A 177 -3.86 11.70 8.81
N ASN A 178 -4.71 11.06 7.99
CA ASN A 178 -6.16 11.11 8.14
C ASN A 178 -6.79 9.71 8.30
N ALA A 179 -6.57 8.78 7.35
CA ALA A 179 -7.23 7.47 7.39
C ALA A 179 -6.75 6.63 8.58
N PHE A 180 -5.44 6.56 8.81
CA PHE A 180 -4.85 5.75 9.88
C PHE A 180 -5.38 6.14 11.27
N PRO A 181 -5.36 7.41 11.74
CA PRO A 181 -5.91 7.77 13.04
C PRO A 181 -7.42 7.58 13.14
N ILE A 182 -8.18 7.86 12.07
CA ILE A 182 -9.64 7.63 12.06
C ILE A 182 -9.95 6.13 12.23
N MET A 183 -9.27 5.27 11.48
CA MET A 183 -9.44 3.83 11.57
C MET A 183 -9.03 3.29 12.94
N HIS A 184 -7.91 3.79 13.49
CA HIS A 184 -7.45 3.40 14.82
C HIS A 184 -8.46 3.76 15.91
N GLU A 185 -9.02 4.99 15.87
CA GLU A 185 -10.07 5.45 16.78
C GLU A 185 -11.31 4.53 16.76
N MET A 186 -11.65 4.00 15.59
CA MET A 186 -12.83 3.16 15.37
C MET A 186 -12.54 1.64 15.45
N GLY A 187 -11.32 1.25 15.80
CA GLY A 187 -10.92 -0.15 15.95
C GLY A 187 -10.72 -0.91 14.64
N PHE A 188 -10.51 -0.20 13.52
CA PHE A 188 -10.21 -0.79 12.22
C PHE A 188 -8.71 -0.79 11.93
N ILE A 189 -8.26 -1.83 11.22
CA ILE A 189 -6.93 -1.94 10.61
C ILE A 189 -7.05 -1.98 9.09
N GLY A 190 -5.95 -1.71 8.37
CA GLY A 190 -5.94 -1.70 6.91
C GLY A 190 -4.68 -2.33 6.31
N THR A 191 -4.65 -2.36 4.99
CA THR A 191 -3.47 -2.70 4.20
C THR A 191 -3.12 -1.51 3.30
N VAL A 192 -1.87 -1.03 3.32
CA VAL A 192 -1.43 0.06 2.44
C VAL A 192 -0.41 -0.44 1.43
N TYR A 193 -0.63 -0.15 0.14
CA TYR A 193 0.23 -0.52 -0.97
C TYR A 193 1.10 0.66 -1.39
N ILE A 194 2.41 0.49 -1.30
CA ILE A 194 3.40 1.55 -1.44
C ILE A 194 4.10 1.48 -2.80
N VAL A 195 4.15 2.59 -3.51
CA VAL A 195 5.04 2.79 -4.66
C VAL A 195 6.43 3.05 -4.12
N ALA A 196 7.34 2.08 -4.23
CA ALA A 196 8.58 2.04 -3.48
C ALA A 196 9.51 3.25 -3.72
N ASN A 197 9.59 3.77 -4.95
CA ASN A 197 10.42 4.95 -5.24
C ASN A 197 9.82 6.29 -4.78
N ARG A 198 8.58 6.28 -4.27
CA ARG A 198 7.93 7.45 -3.66
C ARG A 198 8.13 7.50 -2.13
N LEU A 199 8.59 6.39 -1.54
CA LEU A 199 8.86 6.30 -0.11
C LEU A 199 9.79 7.44 0.32
N ASN A 200 9.51 8.05 1.48
CA ASN A 200 10.25 9.20 2.03
C ASN A 200 10.14 10.50 1.19
N SER A 201 9.32 10.53 0.15
CA SER A 201 9.05 11.76 -0.60
C SER A 201 8.00 12.61 0.12
N ARG A 202 8.06 13.94 -0.07
CA ARG A 202 7.28 14.93 0.71
C ARG A 202 5.76 14.68 0.81
N LEU A 203 5.15 14.12 -0.25
CA LEU A 203 3.70 13.89 -0.33
C LEU A 203 3.30 12.43 -0.07
N PHE A 204 4.26 11.62 0.34
CA PHE A 204 4.09 10.19 0.56
C PHE A 204 4.51 9.78 1.97
N ILE A 205 4.04 8.64 2.40
CA ILE A 205 4.34 8.07 3.71
C ILE A 205 5.85 7.76 3.78
N ASN A 206 6.48 8.05 4.91
CA ASN A 206 7.88 7.73 5.14
C ASN A 206 8.06 6.38 5.87
N SER A 207 9.30 5.92 6.01
CA SER A 207 9.64 4.62 6.60
C SER A 207 9.20 4.50 8.06
N GLU A 208 9.40 5.55 8.86
CA GLU A 208 9.02 5.56 10.27
C GLU A 208 7.50 5.49 10.45
N GLN A 209 6.75 6.19 9.60
CA GLN A 209 5.30 6.16 9.58
C GLN A 209 4.77 4.78 9.18
N LEU A 210 5.40 4.11 8.19
CA LEU A 210 5.04 2.74 7.82
C LEU A 210 5.33 1.75 8.95
N GLN A 211 6.43 1.92 9.67
CA GLN A 211 6.73 1.10 10.85
C GLN A 211 5.70 1.31 11.97
N GLU A 212 5.24 2.54 12.20
CA GLU A 212 4.17 2.83 13.14
C GLU A 212 2.87 2.16 12.75
N MET A 213 2.46 2.26 11.47
CA MET A 213 1.28 1.58 10.95
C MET A 213 1.40 0.05 11.09
N ALA A 214 2.55 -0.53 10.76
CA ALA A 214 2.79 -1.96 10.92
C ALA A 214 2.71 -2.41 12.39
N ASN A 215 3.28 -1.63 13.32
CA ASN A 215 3.19 -1.89 14.76
C ASN A 215 1.76 -1.79 15.30
N ALA A 216 0.90 -1.00 14.64
CA ALA A 216 -0.53 -0.90 14.94
C ALA A 216 -1.39 -2.00 14.24
N GLY A 217 -0.76 -3.00 13.62
CA GLY A 217 -1.43 -4.14 12.99
C GLY A 217 -1.80 -3.96 11.52
N TRP A 218 -1.38 -2.86 10.88
CA TRP A 218 -1.57 -2.68 9.44
C TRP A 218 -0.61 -3.54 8.64
N GLU A 219 -1.07 -4.02 7.48
CA GLU A 219 -0.21 -4.67 6.50
C GLU A 219 0.38 -3.64 5.54
N ILE A 220 1.67 -3.81 5.22
CA ILE A 220 2.36 -3.02 4.20
C ILE A 220 2.57 -3.93 2.99
N GLY A 221 2.00 -3.56 1.86
CA GLY A 221 2.14 -4.23 0.57
C GLY A 221 2.91 -3.39 -0.46
N SER A 222 3.26 -4.00 -1.58
CA SER A 222 3.96 -3.33 -2.68
C SER A 222 2.99 -2.90 -3.79
N HIS A 223 3.22 -1.69 -4.34
CA HIS A 223 2.55 -1.19 -5.54
C HIS A 223 3.55 -0.94 -6.70
N GLY A 224 4.59 -1.79 -6.78
CA GLY A 224 5.69 -1.67 -7.72
C GLY A 224 6.73 -0.62 -7.30
N MET A 225 7.76 -0.47 -8.13
CA MET A 225 8.79 0.55 -7.92
C MET A 225 8.31 1.94 -8.30
N SER A 226 7.70 2.09 -9.50
CA SER A 226 7.47 3.39 -10.14
C SER A 226 6.02 3.63 -10.58
N HIS A 227 5.07 2.72 -10.24
CA HIS A 227 3.66 2.83 -10.60
C HIS A 227 3.41 2.88 -12.12
N ILE A 228 4.03 1.99 -12.86
CA ILE A 228 3.83 1.86 -14.32
C ILE A 228 2.86 0.72 -14.65
N ASP A 229 2.31 0.76 -15.86
CA ASP A 229 1.54 -0.35 -16.41
C ASP A 229 2.49 -1.51 -16.77
N LEU A 230 2.48 -2.56 -15.97
CA LEU A 230 3.39 -3.72 -16.07
C LEU A 230 3.12 -4.59 -17.30
N THR A 231 2.02 -4.35 -18.02
CA THR A 231 1.66 -5.12 -19.23
C THR A 231 2.30 -4.58 -20.50
N LEU A 232 2.86 -3.36 -20.45
CA LEU A 232 3.37 -2.65 -21.64
C LEU A 232 4.82 -2.99 -21.98
N ASP A 233 5.66 -3.27 -20.98
CA ASP A 233 7.09 -3.57 -21.18
C ASP A 233 7.55 -4.69 -20.25
N SER A 234 7.69 -5.90 -20.81
CA SER A 234 8.12 -7.09 -20.06
C SER A 234 9.57 -7.01 -19.56
N SER A 235 10.41 -6.13 -20.13
CA SER A 235 11.83 -6.03 -19.76
C SER A 235 12.06 -5.47 -18.37
N ILE A 236 11.14 -4.60 -17.89
CA ILE A 236 11.27 -3.95 -16.58
C ILE A 236 10.42 -4.59 -15.47
N VAL A 237 9.49 -5.50 -15.80
CA VAL A 237 8.58 -6.10 -14.82
C VAL A 237 9.34 -6.79 -13.69
N ARG A 238 10.44 -7.49 -14.00
CA ARG A 238 11.26 -8.15 -12.96
C ARG A 238 11.79 -7.16 -11.94
N TYR A 239 12.30 -6.02 -12.42
CA TYR A 239 12.78 -4.94 -11.55
C TYR A 239 11.64 -4.34 -10.72
N GLU A 240 10.53 -3.99 -11.36
CA GLU A 240 9.37 -3.40 -10.71
C GLU A 240 8.83 -4.28 -9.57
N VAL A 241 8.74 -5.58 -9.77
CA VAL A 241 8.18 -6.53 -8.81
C VAL A 241 9.21 -6.90 -7.73
N SER A 242 10.44 -7.28 -8.10
CA SER A 242 11.42 -7.75 -7.12
C SER A 242 12.03 -6.61 -6.30
N GLN A 243 12.41 -5.51 -6.96
CA GLN A 243 13.11 -4.43 -6.28
C GLN A 243 12.17 -3.65 -5.34
N SER A 244 10.89 -3.50 -5.71
CA SER A 244 9.93 -2.85 -4.81
C SER A 244 9.79 -3.58 -3.48
N ARG A 245 9.73 -4.92 -3.52
CA ARG A 245 9.69 -5.73 -2.31
C ARG A 245 10.93 -5.52 -1.44
N LEU A 246 12.12 -5.69 -2.03
CA LEU A 246 13.40 -5.55 -1.31
C LEU A 246 13.54 -4.15 -0.68
N THR A 247 13.24 -3.11 -1.45
CA THR A 247 13.31 -1.73 -0.97
C THR A 247 12.38 -1.47 0.23
N LEU A 248 11.14 -1.98 0.17
CA LEU A 248 10.19 -1.82 1.26
C LEU A 248 10.58 -2.65 2.47
N GLU A 249 10.94 -3.93 2.31
CA GLU A 249 11.38 -4.79 3.42
C GLU A 249 12.62 -4.23 4.13
N GLU A 250 13.59 -3.68 3.39
CA GLU A 250 14.75 -3.00 3.96
C GLU A 250 14.37 -1.75 4.77
N ALA A 251 13.42 -0.97 4.26
CA ALA A 251 13.02 0.29 4.89
C ALA A 251 12.18 0.11 6.16
N ILE A 252 11.34 -0.93 6.22
CA ILE A 252 10.36 -1.12 7.29
C ILE A 252 10.69 -2.28 8.24
N GLY A 253 11.59 -3.19 7.85
CA GLY A 253 12.02 -4.32 8.67
C GLY A 253 11.00 -5.44 8.84
N VAL A 254 9.89 -5.43 8.07
CA VAL A 254 8.86 -6.48 8.07
C VAL A 254 8.65 -7.04 6.67
N PRO A 255 8.21 -8.32 6.54
CA PRO A 255 7.98 -8.93 5.23
C PRO A 255 6.84 -8.25 4.45
N VAL A 256 7.07 -7.96 3.17
CA VAL A 256 6.08 -7.47 2.21
C VAL A 256 5.51 -8.67 1.44
N LYS A 257 4.29 -9.07 1.77
CA LYS A 257 3.70 -10.35 1.35
C LYS A 257 2.75 -10.24 0.16
N THR A 258 2.19 -9.06 -0.10
CA THR A 258 1.15 -8.87 -1.11
C THR A 258 1.51 -7.75 -2.08
N PHE A 259 1.00 -7.84 -3.32
CA PHE A 259 1.30 -6.93 -4.41
C PHE A 259 0.01 -6.37 -5.02
N ALA A 260 -0.14 -5.06 -5.14
CA ALA A 260 -1.22 -4.45 -5.89
C ALA A 260 -0.73 -4.03 -7.29
N TYR A 261 -1.44 -4.48 -8.33
CA TYR A 261 -1.07 -4.13 -9.70
C TYR A 261 -1.42 -2.68 -9.99
N PRO A 262 -0.46 -1.84 -10.43
CA PRO A 262 -0.77 -0.49 -10.88
C PRO A 262 -1.88 -0.49 -11.93
N TYR A 263 -2.87 0.39 -11.75
CA TYR A 263 -4.09 0.47 -12.57
C TYR A 263 -4.96 -0.81 -12.57
N GLY A 264 -4.71 -1.77 -11.69
CA GLY A 264 -5.34 -3.09 -11.70
C GLY A 264 -4.97 -3.94 -12.92
N LYS A 265 -3.94 -3.56 -13.68
CA LYS A 265 -3.58 -4.21 -14.94
C LYS A 265 -2.52 -5.28 -14.74
N THR A 266 -2.79 -6.46 -15.27
CA THR A 266 -1.86 -7.59 -15.25
C THR A 266 -2.09 -8.52 -16.45
N ASN A 267 -1.19 -9.46 -16.63
CA ASN A 267 -1.30 -10.61 -17.53
C ASN A 267 -0.60 -11.81 -16.88
N GLU A 268 -0.68 -12.98 -17.50
CA GLU A 268 -0.11 -14.22 -16.97
C GLU A 268 1.40 -14.09 -16.66
N PHE A 269 2.16 -13.39 -17.50
CA PHE A 269 3.60 -13.17 -17.27
C PHE A 269 3.84 -12.37 -15.97
N VAL A 270 3.08 -11.30 -15.76
CA VAL A 270 3.21 -10.46 -14.57
C VAL A 270 2.78 -11.21 -13.31
N THR A 271 1.63 -11.92 -13.35
CA THR A 271 1.15 -12.71 -12.19
C THR A 271 2.11 -13.81 -11.81
N ASN A 272 2.71 -14.50 -12.79
CA ASN A 272 3.72 -15.53 -12.55
C ASN A 272 4.97 -14.95 -11.88
N LEU A 273 5.44 -13.75 -12.30
CA LEU A 273 6.57 -13.08 -11.67
C LEU A 273 6.26 -12.64 -10.24
N VAL A 274 5.06 -12.12 -9.97
CA VAL A 274 4.64 -11.76 -8.60
C VAL A 274 4.70 -12.99 -7.70
N SER A 275 4.22 -14.15 -8.17
CA SER A 275 4.35 -15.42 -7.46
C SER A 275 5.82 -15.88 -7.32
N GLU A 276 6.60 -15.83 -8.39
CA GLU A 276 8.02 -16.26 -8.43
C GLU A 276 8.87 -15.47 -7.42
N TYR A 277 8.62 -14.16 -7.30
CA TYR A 277 9.31 -13.30 -6.34
C TYR A 277 8.76 -13.38 -4.90
N GLY A 278 7.89 -14.37 -4.63
CA GLY A 278 7.49 -14.76 -3.29
C GLY A 278 6.42 -13.90 -2.66
N TYR A 279 5.68 -13.11 -3.44
CA TYR A 279 4.42 -12.56 -2.95
C TYR A 279 3.40 -13.69 -2.81
N ARG A 280 2.55 -13.60 -1.81
CA ARG A 280 1.53 -14.62 -1.52
C ARG A 280 0.21 -14.38 -2.24
N ALA A 281 -0.03 -13.15 -2.67
CA ALA A 281 -1.24 -12.77 -3.43
C ALA A 281 -1.01 -11.51 -4.26
N GLY A 282 -1.87 -11.32 -5.28
CA GLY A 282 -1.92 -10.12 -6.12
C GLY A 282 -3.30 -9.47 -6.08
N MET A 283 -3.34 -8.13 -5.94
CA MET A 283 -4.56 -7.33 -5.86
C MET A 283 -4.90 -6.73 -7.21
N GLY A 284 -6.07 -7.10 -7.75
CA GLY A 284 -6.65 -6.51 -8.96
C GLY A 284 -7.73 -5.47 -8.67
N LEU A 285 -8.58 -5.24 -9.66
CA LEU A 285 -9.81 -4.44 -9.57
C LEU A 285 -11.02 -5.29 -9.94
N GLY A 286 -12.18 -5.00 -9.38
CA GLY A 286 -13.42 -5.70 -9.68
C GLY A 286 -14.51 -5.40 -8.67
N SER A 287 -15.51 -6.29 -8.59
CA SER A 287 -16.66 -6.13 -7.70
C SER A 287 -17.06 -7.45 -7.00
N SER A 288 -16.21 -8.49 -7.10
CA SER A 288 -16.49 -9.77 -6.43
C SER A 288 -16.11 -9.71 -4.97
N TRP A 289 -16.93 -10.31 -4.14
CA TRP A 289 -16.65 -10.62 -2.74
C TRP A 289 -16.14 -12.05 -2.55
N GLU A 290 -16.23 -12.86 -3.61
CA GLU A 290 -15.82 -14.26 -3.61
C GLU A 290 -14.38 -14.38 -4.07
N HIS A 291 -13.55 -15.03 -3.25
CA HIS A 291 -12.14 -15.26 -3.53
C HIS A 291 -11.84 -16.76 -3.47
N THR A 292 -11.07 -17.23 -4.46
CA THR A 292 -10.67 -18.64 -4.58
C THR A 292 -9.15 -18.74 -4.79
N LEU A 293 -8.60 -19.95 -4.70
CA LEU A 293 -7.18 -20.17 -5.03
C LEU A 293 -6.85 -19.82 -6.48
N GLU A 294 -7.81 -19.93 -7.40
CA GLU A 294 -7.63 -19.54 -8.80
C GLU A 294 -7.50 -18.01 -8.96
N THR A 295 -8.15 -17.24 -8.08
CA THR A 295 -8.08 -15.77 -8.10
C THR A 295 -6.97 -15.20 -7.20
N LEU A 296 -6.15 -16.05 -6.56
CA LEU A 296 -5.17 -15.64 -5.55
C LEU A 296 -4.21 -14.53 -6.03
N PHE A 297 -3.82 -14.57 -7.29
CA PHE A 297 -2.96 -13.55 -7.90
C PHE A 297 -3.74 -12.49 -8.68
N TYR A 298 -5.06 -12.41 -8.46
CA TYR A 298 -5.93 -11.31 -8.93
C TYR A 298 -7.17 -11.19 -8.02
N LEU A 299 -6.96 -10.94 -6.72
CA LEU A 299 -8.05 -10.73 -5.79
C LEU A 299 -8.80 -9.43 -6.15
N SER A 300 -10.11 -9.55 -6.29
CA SER A 300 -10.98 -8.45 -6.71
C SER A 300 -11.09 -7.40 -5.63
N ARG A 301 -10.89 -6.12 -5.97
CA ARG A 301 -11.07 -4.99 -5.03
C ARG A 301 -12.12 -4.02 -5.56
N ILE A 302 -12.98 -3.55 -4.69
CA ILE A 302 -14.04 -2.59 -4.98
C ILE A 302 -13.49 -1.18 -4.76
N GLU A 303 -13.27 -0.42 -5.84
CA GLU A 303 -12.82 0.97 -5.76
C GLU A 303 -13.91 1.85 -5.14
N ILE A 304 -13.61 2.50 -4.02
CA ILE A 304 -14.50 3.44 -3.36
C ILE A 304 -14.22 4.86 -3.89
N GLN A 305 -15.27 5.47 -4.46
CA GLN A 305 -15.14 6.78 -5.09
C GLN A 305 -15.70 7.88 -4.20
N GLY A 306 -15.09 9.07 -4.27
CA GLY A 306 -15.45 10.21 -3.45
C GLY A 306 -16.84 10.81 -3.72
N ASN A 307 -17.51 10.40 -4.79
CA ASN A 307 -18.89 10.78 -5.10
C ASN A 307 -19.93 9.73 -4.68
N TYR A 308 -19.51 8.65 -4.00
CA TYR A 308 -20.45 7.63 -3.54
C TYR A 308 -21.20 8.10 -2.31
N SER A 309 -22.54 8.07 -2.40
CA SER A 309 -23.38 8.22 -1.21
C SER A 309 -23.25 6.99 -0.30
N LEU A 310 -23.63 7.13 0.96
CA LEU A 310 -23.66 6.00 1.89
C LEU A 310 -24.58 4.87 1.40
N SER A 311 -25.68 5.21 0.71
CA SER A 311 -26.56 4.21 0.07
C SER A 311 -25.84 3.47 -1.06
N THR A 312 -25.05 4.17 -1.89
CA THR A 312 -24.22 3.52 -2.91
C THR A 312 -23.20 2.61 -2.26
N PHE A 313 -22.51 3.07 -1.21
CA PHE A 313 -21.54 2.28 -0.46
C PHE A 313 -22.16 1.00 0.10
N ALA A 314 -23.38 1.09 0.69
CA ALA A 314 -24.09 -0.07 1.21
C ALA A 314 -24.36 -1.15 0.15
N HIS A 315 -24.68 -0.76 -1.10
CA HIS A 315 -24.92 -1.72 -2.19
C HIS A 315 -23.64 -2.43 -2.69
N LEU A 316 -22.46 -1.93 -2.33
CA LEU A 316 -21.19 -2.58 -2.67
C LEU A 316 -20.82 -3.72 -1.71
N LEU A 317 -21.61 -3.95 -0.66
CA LEU A 317 -21.27 -4.85 0.44
C LEU A 317 -22.27 -6.00 0.56
N PRO A 318 -21.80 -7.23 0.86
CA PRO A 318 -22.68 -8.40 0.94
C PRO A 318 -23.61 -8.39 2.17
N TRP A 319 -23.23 -7.67 3.23
CA TRP A 319 -23.93 -7.65 4.53
C TRP A 319 -24.25 -6.24 4.98
N SER A 320 -24.71 -5.38 4.10
CA SER A 320 -25.26 -4.08 4.47
C SER A 320 -26.59 -4.28 5.20
N GLY A 321 -26.78 -3.57 6.32
CA GLY A 321 -27.87 -3.79 7.27
C GLY A 321 -29.27 -3.41 6.74
N ASN A 322 -29.78 -4.14 5.77
CA ASN A 322 -31.18 -4.15 5.34
C ASN A 322 -31.86 -5.39 5.85
#